data_450b5134dc1747f6272e6e8a47d20cb7
#
_entry.id   450b5134dc1747f6272e6e8a47d20cb7
#
_cell.length_a   1.000
_cell.length_b   1.000
_cell.length_c   1.000
_cell.angle_alpha   90.00
_cell.angle_beta   90.00
_cell.angle_gamma   90.00
#
_symmetry.space_group_name_H-M   'P 1'
#
loop_
_entity.id
_entity.type
_entity.pdbx_description
1 polymer ?
#
loop_
_entity_poly.entity_id
_entity_poly.type
_entity_poly.pdbx_seq_one_letter_code
_entity_poly.pdbx_strand_id
1 'polypeptide(L)'
;AKNVQSLTLENCDLSYNYRQHLNSTQEKEDISDWMSYHQNEKDEWLRYGAAIYLKDCNAPIVRNCRVTGGQNALMMMRCNNGKIYNNDFSFNSGIGIGLYRSNSNEFAFNLINFNVRGYSHGVYHRGQDSAGILVYEQSSFNIFYKNSATHSGDGFFLWAGQTTMDSGEGGCNYNEIVSNDFSYAPTNGVEVTFSRVRAAN
;
A
#
# COMPACT_ATOMS: atom_id res chain seq x y z
N ALA A 1 -15.33 3.02 0.84
CA ALA A 1 -16.42 2.17 0.33
C ALA A 1 -16.31 0.77 0.92
N LYS A 2 -17.43 0.12 1.15
CA LYS A 2 -17.48 -1.26 1.68
C LYS A 2 -18.58 -2.04 0.97
N ASN A 3 -18.26 -3.28 0.56
CA ASN A 3 -19.21 -4.19 -0.11
C ASN A 3 -19.81 -3.59 -1.39
N VAL A 4 -18.97 -2.99 -2.24
CA VAL A 4 -19.43 -2.31 -3.45
C VAL A 4 -18.94 -3.05 -4.69
N GLN A 5 -19.84 -3.23 -5.66
CA GLN A 5 -19.52 -3.76 -6.98
C GLN A 5 -19.35 -2.59 -7.95
N SER A 6 -18.30 -2.65 -8.76
CA SER A 6 -18.05 -1.72 -9.86
C SER A 6 -18.04 -0.23 -9.44
N LEU A 7 -17.46 0.09 -8.28
CA LEU A 7 -17.23 1.47 -7.87
C LEU A 7 -16.32 2.17 -8.89
N THR A 8 -16.69 3.37 -9.29
CA THR A 8 -15.78 4.25 -10.03
C THR A 8 -15.53 5.53 -9.23
N LEU A 9 -14.26 5.82 -8.99
CA LEU A 9 -13.78 7.08 -8.43
C LEU A 9 -12.87 7.73 -9.47
N GLU A 10 -13.26 8.90 -9.93
CA GLU A 10 -12.60 9.54 -11.07
C GLU A 10 -12.49 11.06 -10.90
N ASN A 11 -11.36 11.62 -11.27
CA ASN A 11 -11.09 13.07 -11.27
C ASN A 11 -11.33 13.75 -9.93
N CYS A 12 -10.97 13.06 -8.84
CA CYS A 12 -11.17 13.56 -7.48
C CYS A 12 -9.85 14.01 -6.85
N ASP A 13 -9.87 15.15 -6.17
CA ASP A 13 -8.82 15.52 -5.22
C ASP A 13 -9.29 15.19 -3.81
N LEU A 14 -8.61 14.23 -3.20
CA LEU A 14 -8.88 13.72 -1.86
C LEU A 14 -7.68 14.00 -0.93
N SER A 15 -6.95 15.05 -1.21
CA SER A 15 -5.76 15.45 -0.48
C SER A 15 -6.09 16.06 0.88
N TYR A 16 -5.12 16.04 1.77
CA TYR A 16 -5.19 16.65 3.11
C TYR A 16 -6.37 16.15 3.99
N ASN A 17 -6.94 15.01 3.67
CA ASN A 17 -7.89 14.32 4.51
C ASN A 17 -7.16 13.68 5.70
N TYR A 18 -6.57 14.54 6.48
CA TYR A 18 -5.68 14.17 7.53
C TYR A 18 -6.22 14.71 8.84
N ARG A 19 -6.74 13.83 9.63
CA ARG A 19 -6.90 14.10 11.04
C ARG A 19 -5.79 13.37 11.76
N GLN A 20 -4.82 14.11 12.21
CA GLN A 20 -3.76 13.59 13.05
C GLN A 20 -4.36 13.04 14.35
N HIS A 21 -4.74 11.80 14.30
CA HIS A 21 -4.99 11.01 15.50
C HIS A 21 -3.90 9.95 15.58
N LEU A 22 -2.70 10.43 15.55
CA LEU A 22 -1.62 9.61 16.03
C LEU A 22 -1.80 9.57 17.55
N ASN A 23 -2.31 8.48 18.06
CA ASN A 23 -2.03 8.10 19.43
C ASN A 23 -0.55 7.70 19.57
N SER A 24 0.23 7.84 18.52
CA SER A 24 1.68 7.67 18.56
C SER A 24 2.32 9.01 18.96
N THR A 25 2.91 9.04 20.10
CA THR A 25 3.93 10.03 20.44
C THR A 25 5.24 9.62 19.77
N GLN A 26 6.16 10.55 19.61
CA GLN A 26 7.51 10.24 19.14
C GLN A 26 8.15 9.03 19.85
N GLU A 27 7.84 8.82 21.10
CA GLU A 27 8.37 7.73 21.91
C GLU A 27 7.70 6.38 21.61
N LYS A 28 6.55 6.41 20.98
CA LYS A 28 5.78 5.23 20.60
C LYS A 28 5.83 4.90 19.11
N GLU A 29 6.58 5.66 18.34
CA GLU A 29 6.82 5.38 16.94
C GLU A 29 7.83 4.25 16.78
N ASP A 30 7.52 3.12 17.34
CA ASP A 30 8.21 1.87 17.05
C ASP A 30 7.39 1.04 16.06
N ILE A 31 7.98 -0.04 15.60
CA ILE A 31 7.36 -0.96 14.65
C ILE A 31 6.05 -1.57 15.17
N SER A 32 5.82 -1.59 16.46
CA SER A 32 4.61 -2.19 17.06
C SER A 32 3.40 -1.28 16.96
N ASP A 33 3.59 0.00 16.79
CA ASP A 33 2.53 1.01 16.79
C ASP A 33 1.92 1.25 15.41
N TRP A 34 2.54 0.71 14.39
CA TRP A 34 2.25 1.01 13.00
C TRP A 34 1.84 -0.25 12.26
N MET A 35 0.67 -0.26 11.69
CA MET A 35 0.14 -1.32 10.81
C MET A 35 0.63 -2.74 11.16
N SER A 36 0.53 -3.09 12.43
CA SER A 36 0.90 -4.42 12.88
C SER A 36 0.07 -5.47 12.15
N TYR A 37 0.76 -6.41 11.49
CA TYR A 37 0.14 -7.52 10.79
C TYR A 37 -0.81 -8.34 11.66
N HIS A 38 -0.57 -8.38 12.96
CA HIS A 38 -1.38 -9.14 13.90
C HIS A 38 -2.80 -8.63 14.07
N GLN A 39 -3.07 -7.42 13.66
CA GLN A 39 -4.31 -6.73 13.98
C GLN A 39 -5.15 -6.38 12.75
N ASN A 40 -4.62 -6.59 11.54
CA ASN A 40 -5.33 -6.30 10.29
C ASN A 40 -6.63 -7.10 10.15
N GLU A 41 -6.72 -8.26 10.75
CA GLU A 41 -7.95 -9.05 10.77
C GLU A 41 -9.10 -8.37 11.53
N LYS A 42 -8.77 -7.44 12.40
CA LYS A 42 -9.71 -6.63 13.19
C LYS A 42 -10.00 -5.27 12.57
N ASP A 43 -9.80 -5.12 11.27
CA ASP A 43 -9.96 -3.86 10.54
C ASP A 43 -9.04 -2.74 11.06
N GLU A 44 -7.89 -3.07 11.58
CA GLU A 44 -6.96 -2.12 12.19
C GLU A 44 -6.43 -1.09 11.22
N TRP A 45 -6.39 -1.39 9.93
CA TRP A 45 -6.01 -0.42 8.92
C TRP A 45 -6.89 0.83 8.95
N LEU A 46 -8.16 0.70 9.37
CA LEU A 46 -9.04 1.85 9.60
C LEU A 46 -8.55 2.78 10.72
N ARG A 47 -7.79 2.25 11.65
CA ARG A 47 -7.24 3.00 12.78
C ARG A 47 -6.28 4.08 12.32
N TYR A 48 -5.53 3.82 11.28
CA TYR A 48 -4.54 4.74 10.74
C TYR A 48 -5.05 5.63 9.63
N GLY A 49 -6.24 5.35 9.14
CA GLY A 49 -6.88 6.12 8.09
C GLY A 49 -6.30 5.87 6.70
N ALA A 50 -7.11 6.17 5.73
CA ALA A 50 -6.71 6.31 4.33
C ALA A 50 -7.66 7.29 3.65
N ALA A 51 -7.18 8.08 2.73
CA ALA A 51 -8.04 8.97 1.97
C ALA A 51 -9.03 8.17 1.11
N ILE A 52 -8.57 7.06 0.53
CA ILE A 52 -9.41 6.10 -0.19
C ILE A 52 -9.29 4.74 0.52
N TYR A 53 -10.36 4.31 1.15
CA TYR A 53 -10.44 3.00 1.79
C TYR A 53 -11.51 2.15 1.14
N LEU A 54 -11.08 1.04 0.51
CA LEU A 54 -11.95 0.07 -0.16
C LEU A 54 -11.90 -1.25 0.61
N LYS A 55 -13.06 -1.78 0.97
CA LYS A 55 -13.18 -3.04 1.68
C LYS A 55 -14.25 -3.91 1.05
N ASP A 56 -13.91 -5.17 0.79
CA ASP A 56 -14.83 -6.16 0.22
C ASP A 56 -15.46 -5.65 -1.09
N CYS A 57 -14.67 -5.00 -1.95
CA CYS A 57 -15.13 -4.44 -3.21
C CYS A 57 -14.65 -5.31 -4.39
N ASN A 58 -15.46 -5.40 -5.43
CA ASN A 58 -15.08 -6.08 -6.65
C ASN A 58 -15.14 -5.14 -7.84
N ALA A 59 -14.15 -5.25 -8.71
CA ALA A 59 -13.96 -4.42 -9.89
C ALA A 59 -14.01 -2.89 -9.61
N PRO A 60 -13.34 -2.38 -8.56
CA PRO A 60 -13.26 -0.93 -8.38
C PRO A 60 -12.37 -0.29 -9.44
N ILE A 61 -12.75 0.89 -9.88
CA ILE A 61 -11.94 1.74 -10.77
C ILE A 61 -11.59 3.01 -10.00
N VAL A 62 -10.30 3.31 -9.88
CA VAL A 62 -9.80 4.57 -9.32
C VAL A 62 -8.85 5.17 -10.34
N ARG A 63 -9.21 6.31 -10.89
CA ARG A 63 -8.41 6.94 -11.94
C ARG A 63 -8.42 8.46 -11.89
N ASN A 64 -7.31 9.06 -12.34
CA ASN A 64 -7.15 10.50 -12.41
C ASN A 64 -7.43 11.19 -11.06
N CYS A 65 -7.14 10.50 -9.97
CA CYS A 65 -7.35 11.03 -8.63
C CYS A 65 -6.03 11.50 -8.03
N ARG A 66 -6.12 12.45 -7.12
CA ARG A 66 -5.00 12.94 -6.35
C ARG A 66 -5.23 12.74 -4.86
N VAL A 67 -4.21 12.24 -4.18
CA VAL A 67 -4.16 12.14 -2.72
C VAL A 67 -2.76 12.50 -2.26
N THR A 68 -2.62 13.62 -1.63
CA THR A 68 -1.35 14.10 -1.06
C THR A 68 -1.56 14.64 0.34
N GLY A 69 -0.51 14.68 1.14
CA GLY A 69 -0.56 15.25 2.49
C GLY A 69 -1.46 14.51 3.46
N GLY A 70 -1.71 13.23 3.20
CA GLY A 70 -2.40 12.34 4.10
C GLY A 70 -1.46 11.38 4.81
N GLN A 71 -2.02 10.39 5.47
CA GLN A 71 -1.25 9.29 6.04
C GLN A 71 -1.08 8.16 5.02
N ASN A 72 -2.18 7.58 4.59
CA ASN A 72 -2.21 6.58 3.53
C ASN A 72 -3.12 7.06 2.40
N ALA A 73 -2.71 6.87 1.15
CA ALA A 73 -3.53 7.31 0.04
C ALA A 73 -4.64 6.31 -0.28
N LEU A 74 -4.29 5.10 -0.72
CA LEU A 74 -5.24 4.05 -1.07
C LEU A 74 -4.97 2.78 -0.27
N MET A 75 -5.99 2.29 0.40
CA MET A 75 -5.98 0.99 1.09
C MET A 75 -7.09 0.10 0.54
N MET A 76 -6.72 -1.09 0.10
CA MET A 76 -7.63 -2.10 -0.46
C MET A 76 -7.58 -3.36 0.41
N MET A 77 -8.70 -3.69 1.03
CA MET A 77 -8.87 -4.88 1.85
C MET A 77 -9.89 -5.83 1.20
N ARG A 78 -9.45 -7.01 0.82
CA ARG A 78 -10.26 -8.02 0.13
C ARG A 78 -10.98 -7.44 -1.10
N CYS A 79 -10.24 -6.72 -1.92
CA CYS A 79 -10.74 -6.13 -3.15
C CYS A 79 -10.13 -6.82 -4.37
N ASN A 80 -10.95 -7.19 -5.31
CA ASN A 80 -10.52 -7.96 -6.45
C ASN A 80 -10.90 -7.30 -7.79
N ASN A 81 -10.16 -7.65 -8.84
CA ASN A 81 -10.42 -7.24 -10.22
C ASN A 81 -10.48 -5.73 -10.43
N GLY A 82 -9.79 -4.97 -9.58
CA GLY A 82 -9.74 -3.52 -9.63
C GLY A 82 -8.78 -2.98 -10.69
N LYS A 83 -9.04 -1.75 -11.15
CA LYS A 83 -8.15 -1.01 -12.04
C LYS A 83 -7.84 0.36 -11.45
N ILE A 84 -6.59 0.56 -11.09
CA ILE A 84 -6.10 1.75 -10.42
C ILE A 84 -5.03 2.38 -11.28
N TYR A 85 -5.33 3.49 -11.94
CA TYR A 85 -4.41 4.05 -12.94
C TYR A 85 -4.47 5.57 -13.08
N ASN A 86 -3.35 6.16 -13.51
CA ASN A 86 -3.19 7.59 -13.69
C ASN A 86 -3.50 8.43 -12.44
N ASN A 87 -3.17 7.92 -11.27
CA ASN A 87 -3.38 8.66 -10.03
C ASN A 87 -2.06 9.27 -9.53
N ASP A 88 -2.17 10.33 -8.74
CA ASP A 88 -1.08 10.88 -7.95
C ASP A 88 -1.35 10.63 -6.45
N PHE A 89 -0.65 9.65 -5.91
CA PHE A 89 -0.70 9.22 -4.51
C PHE A 89 0.62 9.54 -3.79
N SER A 90 1.25 10.64 -4.16
CA SER A 90 2.56 11.04 -3.64
C SER A 90 2.45 11.87 -2.36
N PHE A 91 3.56 11.97 -1.63
CA PHE A 91 3.72 12.83 -0.46
C PHE A 91 2.75 12.52 0.70
N ASN A 92 2.54 11.25 0.98
CA ASN A 92 1.81 10.82 2.17
C ASN A 92 2.82 10.32 3.22
N SER A 93 2.47 10.39 4.50
CA SER A 93 3.37 10.03 5.59
C SER A 93 3.44 8.54 5.93
N GLY A 94 2.76 7.71 5.17
CA GLY A 94 2.74 6.27 5.36
C GLY A 94 2.80 5.54 4.01
N ILE A 95 1.69 4.98 3.58
CA ILE A 95 1.62 4.11 2.41
C ILE A 95 0.91 4.81 1.25
N GLY A 96 1.48 4.72 0.05
CA GLY A 96 0.80 5.17 -1.16
C GLY A 96 -0.33 4.22 -1.55
N ILE A 97 -0.02 2.96 -1.81
CA ILE A 97 -1.00 1.91 -2.13
C ILE A 97 -0.75 0.71 -1.21
N GLY A 98 -1.78 0.29 -0.47
CA GLY A 98 -1.73 -0.89 0.39
C GLY A 98 -2.77 -1.93 -0.01
N LEU A 99 -2.35 -3.19 -0.11
CA LEU A 99 -3.21 -4.34 -0.41
C LEU A 99 -3.19 -5.33 0.75
N TYR A 100 -4.36 -5.80 1.12
CA TYR A 100 -4.56 -6.89 2.07
C TYR A 100 -5.58 -7.88 1.51
N ARG A 101 -5.17 -9.13 1.28
CA ARG A 101 -6.00 -10.19 0.68
C ARG A 101 -6.75 -9.73 -0.57
N SER A 102 -6.07 -8.95 -1.41
CA SER A 102 -6.65 -8.31 -2.59
C SER A 102 -6.00 -8.87 -3.86
N ASN A 103 -6.80 -9.41 -4.76
CA ASN A 103 -6.30 -10.24 -5.85
C ASN A 103 -6.73 -9.73 -7.23
N SER A 104 -5.93 -10.05 -8.24
CA SER A 104 -6.25 -9.79 -9.64
C SER A 104 -6.53 -8.31 -9.96
N ASN A 105 -5.83 -7.41 -9.28
CA ASN A 105 -5.94 -5.98 -9.52
C ASN A 105 -4.82 -5.50 -10.44
N GLU A 106 -5.07 -4.44 -11.18
CA GLU A 106 -4.13 -3.77 -12.06
C GLU A 106 -3.82 -2.35 -11.55
N PHE A 107 -2.54 -2.06 -11.39
CA PHE A 107 -2.03 -0.76 -10.97
C PHE A 107 -1.11 -0.23 -12.06
N ALA A 108 -1.50 0.83 -12.76
CA ALA A 108 -0.74 1.30 -13.89
C ALA A 108 -0.60 2.84 -13.94
N PHE A 109 0.57 3.32 -14.30
CA PHE A 109 0.83 4.75 -14.52
C PHE A 109 0.51 5.64 -13.32
N ASN A 110 0.66 5.14 -12.09
CA ASN A 110 0.45 5.95 -10.90
C ASN A 110 1.76 6.60 -10.45
N LEU A 111 1.67 7.82 -9.96
CA LEU A 111 2.72 8.50 -9.21
C LEU A 111 2.50 8.23 -7.72
N ILE A 112 3.49 7.61 -7.07
CA ILE A 112 3.38 7.13 -5.68
C ILE A 112 4.66 7.53 -4.93
N ASN A 113 5.19 8.70 -5.26
CA ASN A 113 6.50 9.13 -4.83
C ASN A 113 6.48 9.76 -3.43
N PHE A 114 7.59 9.70 -2.74
CA PHE A 114 7.77 10.38 -1.44
C PHE A 114 6.75 9.98 -0.37
N ASN A 115 6.32 8.74 -0.36
CA ASN A 115 5.54 8.21 0.74
C ASN A 115 6.50 7.72 1.82
N VAL A 116 6.84 8.62 2.72
CA VAL A 116 7.86 8.41 3.76
C VAL A 116 7.31 8.88 5.09
N ARG A 117 7.37 8.02 6.08
CA ARG A 117 7.13 8.41 7.47
C ARG A 117 8.18 9.44 7.89
N GLY A 118 7.74 10.52 8.49
CA GLY A 118 8.63 11.52 9.05
C GLY A 118 9.59 10.88 10.06
N TYR A 119 10.86 11.24 9.98
CA TYR A 119 11.86 10.76 10.90
C TYR A 119 11.58 11.27 12.31
N SER A 120 10.94 10.46 13.12
CA SER A 120 10.96 10.66 14.55
C SER A 120 12.14 9.89 15.12
N HIS A 121 13.05 10.58 15.76
CA HIS A 121 14.20 10.00 16.46
C HIS A 121 15.16 9.16 15.63
N GLY A 122 15.22 9.34 14.32
CA GLY A 122 16.10 8.55 13.46
C GLY A 122 15.76 7.06 13.42
N VAL A 123 14.59 6.68 13.89
CA VAL A 123 14.09 5.32 13.82
C VAL A 123 13.32 5.17 12.54
N TYR A 124 13.99 4.71 11.52
CA TYR A 124 13.37 4.24 10.30
C TYR A 124 13.43 2.72 10.31
N HIS A 125 12.28 2.10 10.46
CA HIS A 125 12.16 0.68 10.33
C HIS A 125 11.39 0.37 9.06
N ARG A 126 11.80 -0.64 8.36
CA ARG A 126 11.19 -1.32 7.22
C ARG A 126 9.88 -0.76 6.64
N GLY A 127 9.58 -1.15 5.42
CA GLY A 127 8.44 -0.78 4.61
C GLY A 127 7.03 -0.96 5.17
N GLN A 128 6.85 -1.67 6.25
CA GLN A 128 5.56 -1.70 6.94
C GLN A 128 5.13 -0.33 7.43
N ASP A 129 6.09 0.52 7.74
CA ASP A 129 5.85 1.86 8.25
C ASP A 129 5.63 2.88 7.15
N SER A 130 6.32 2.71 6.03
CA SER A 130 6.13 3.55 4.86
C SER A 130 6.61 2.83 3.61
N ALA A 131 5.76 2.76 2.63
CA ALA A 131 6.08 2.20 1.34
C ALA A 131 5.31 2.93 0.24
N GLY A 132 5.89 3.02 -0.94
CA GLY A 132 5.13 3.43 -2.09
C GLY A 132 4.00 2.44 -2.32
N ILE A 133 4.34 1.16 -2.47
CA ILE A 133 3.39 0.06 -2.65
C ILE A 133 3.66 -1.03 -1.63
N LEU A 134 2.65 -1.36 -0.81
CA LEU A 134 2.65 -2.49 0.10
C LEU A 134 1.68 -3.57 -0.40
N VAL A 135 2.19 -4.76 -0.66
CA VAL A 135 1.38 -5.96 -0.99
C VAL A 135 1.47 -6.92 0.18
N TYR A 136 0.35 -7.19 0.81
CA TYR A 136 0.34 -7.86 2.10
C TYR A 136 -0.70 -8.98 2.16
N GLU A 137 -0.36 -10.03 2.92
CA GLU A 137 -1.26 -11.11 3.34
C GLU A 137 -2.12 -11.68 2.21
N GLN A 138 -1.62 -12.68 1.50
CA GLN A 138 -2.35 -13.41 0.45
C GLN A 138 -2.90 -12.55 -0.70
N SER A 139 -2.26 -11.41 -1.00
CA SER A 139 -2.61 -10.58 -2.15
C SER A 139 -1.86 -11.08 -3.39
N SER A 140 -2.55 -11.74 -4.29
CA SER A 140 -1.96 -12.48 -5.42
C SER A 140 -2.51 -12.06 -6.78
N PHE A 141 -1.79 -12.42 -7.84
CA PHE A 141 -2.20 -12.18 -9.22
C PHE A 141 -2.42 -10.70 -9.58
N ASN A 142 -1.76 -9.79 -8.88
CA ASN A 142 -1.84 -8.36 -9.18
C ASN A 142 -0.75 -7.97 -10.19
N ILE A 143 -1.03 -6.97 -10.99
CA ILE A 143 -0.12 -6.42 -11.98
C ILE A 143 0.21 -4.97 -11.62
N PHE A 144 1.51 -4.68 -11.49
CA PHE A 144 2.04 -3.34 -11.27
C PHE A 144 2.86 -2.95 -12.50
N TYR A 145 2.38 -1.97 -13.25
CA TYR A 145 2.95 -1.62 -14.55
C TYR A 145 3.17 -0.12 -14.70
N LYS A 146 4.40 0.27 -15.00
CA LYS A 146 4.78 1.68 -15.23
C LYS A 146 4.33 2.64 -14.12
N ASN A 147 4.42 2.22 -12.87
CA ASN A 147 4.25 3.13 -11.75
C ASN A 147 5.60 3.74 -11.35
N SER A 148 5.55 4.91 -10.75
CA SER A 148 6.70 5.54 -10.10
C SER A 148 6.45 5.61 -8.61
N ALA A 149 7.28 4.92 -7.82
CA ALA A 149 7.21 4.93 -6.36
C ALA A 149 8.59 5.25 -5.76
N THR A 150 9.20 6.30 -6.32
CA THR A 150 10.55 6.76 -5.93
C THR A 150 10.54 7.47 -4.58
N HIS A 151 11.68 7.50 -3.90
CA HIS A 151 11.87 8.23 -2.64
C HIS A 151 10.86 7.84 -1.54
N SER A 152 10.16 6.76 -1.70
CA SER A 152 9.28 6.18 -0.67
C SER A 152 10.09 5.29 0.24
N GLY A 153 9.63 5.03 1.44
CA GLY A 153 10.37 4.24 2.42
C GLY A 153 10.93 2.95 1.82
N ASP A 154 10.05 2.03 1.42
CA ASP A 154 10.34 1.06 0.36
C ASP A 154 9.60 1.50 -0.91
N GLY A 155 10.21 1.29 -2.06
CA GLY A 155 9.52 1.51 -3.33
C GLY A 155 8.36 0.52 -3.47
N PHE A 156 8.67 -0.77 -3.37
CA PHE A 156 7.71 -1.88 -3.38
C PHE A 156 8.06 -2.87 -2.27
N PHE A 157 7.13 -3.11 -1.37
CA PHE A 157 7.28 -4.10 -0.32
C PHE A 157 6.17 -5.15 -0.38
N LEU A 158 6.54 -6.41 -0.59
CA LEU A 158 5.63 -7.53 -0.58
C LEU A 158 5.93 -8.42 0.61
N TRP A 159 4.99 -8.46 1.54
CA TRP A 159 5.09 -9.32 2.70
C TRP A 159 3.98 -10.37 2.72
N ALA A 160 4.40 -11.64 2.74
CA ALA A 160 3.48 -12.76 2.71
C ALA A 160 2.53 -12.85 3.92
N GLY A 161 2.91 -12.20 5.01
CA GLY A 161 2.13 -12.15 6.23
C GLY A 161 2.40 -13.29 7.22
N GLN A 162 1.90 -13.13 8.42
CA GLN A 162 2.14 -14.07 9.50
C GLN A 162 1.52 -15.44 9.22
N THR A 163 0.34 -15.47 8.62
CA THR A 163 -0.32 -16.74 8.25
C THR A 163 0.58 -17.63 7.40
N THR A 164 1.25 -17.04 6.42
CA THR A 164 2.21 -17.77 5.58
C THR A 164 3.45 -18.19 6.37
N MET A 165 3.94 -17.32 7.24
CA MET A 165 5.11 -17.64 8.08
C MET A 165 4.84 -18.79 9.03
N ASP A 166 3.66 -18.86 9.60
CA ASP A 166 3.28 -19.88 10.57
C ASP A 166 2.96 -21.23 9.92
N SER A 167 2.29 -21.22 8.76
CA SER A 167 1.83 -22.44 8.08
C SER A 167 2.75 -22.92 6.96
N GLY A 168 3.58 -22.04 6.40
CA GLY A 168 4.31 -22.29 5.17
C GLY A 168 3.45 -22.28 3.90
N GLU A 169 2.16 -21.98 4.04
CA GLU A 169 1.19 -21.96 2.93
C GLU A 169 0.69 -20.54 2.66
N GLY A 170 0.18 -20.31 1.46
CA GLY A 170 -0.31 -19.00 1.04
C GLY A 170 0.77 -18.17 0.36
N GLY A 171 1.03 -16.96 0.84
CA GLY A 171 1.92 -15.99 0.22
C GLY A 171 1.20 -15.02 -0.71
N CYS A 172 1.92 -14.03 -1.20
CA CYS A 172 1.45 -13.08 -2.20
C CYS A 172 1.99 -13.49 -3.57
N ASN A 173 1.38 -14.51 -4.17
CA ASN A 173 1.94 -15.20 -5.31
C ASN A 173 1.48 -14.64 -6.66
N TYR A 174 2.31 -14.85 -7.67
CA TYR A 174 2.00 -14.54 -9.07
C TYR A 174 1.70 -13.06 -9.31
N ASN A 175 2.27 -12.19 -8.52
CA ASN A 175 2.25 -10.76 -8.80
C ASN A 175 3.29 -10.44 -9.88
N GLU A 176 2.94 -9.55 -10.80
CA GLU A 176 3.83 -9.06 -11.84
C GLU A 176 4.22 -7.60 -11.59
N ILE A 177 5.52 -7.33 -11.60
CA ILE A 177 6.10 -6.00 -11.36
C ILE A 177 6.90 -5.65 -12.62
N VAL A 178 6.34 -4.82 -13.49
CA VAL A 178 6.88 -4.60 -14.84
C VAL A 178 7.09 -3.12 -15.13
N SER A 179 8.30 -2.75 -15.53
CA SER A 179 8.65 -1.39 -15.96
C SER A 179 8.30 -0.28 -14.95
N ASN A 180 8.39 -0.56 -13.66
CA ASN A 180 8.18 0.46 -12.62
C ASN A 180 9.51 1.13 -12.24
N ASP A 181 9.42 2.32 -11.67
CA ASP A 181 10.54 3.04 -11.08
C ASP A 181 10.43 3.05 -9.56
N PHE A 182 11.36 2.35 -8.90
CA PHE A 182 11.47 2.27 -7.44
C PHE A 182 12.81 2.83 -6.94
N SER A 183 13.38 3.76 -7.68
CA SER A 183 14.68 4.34 -7.34
C SER A 183 14.61 5.26 -6.12
N TYR A 184 15.76 5.51 -5.53
CA TYR A 184 15.94 6.40 -4.36
C TYR A 184 15.14 6.01 -3.12
N ALA A 185 14.74 4.76 -2.98
CA ALA A 185 14.13 4.29 -1.74
C ALA A 185 15.21 4.18 -0.64
N PRO A 186 15.02 4.80 0.53
CA PRO A 186 16.02 4.76 1.60
C PRO A 186 16.22 3.37 2.19
N THR A 187 15.25 2.48 2.09
CA THR A 187 15.36 1.10 2.57
C THR A 187 15.61 0.14 1.41
N ASN A 188 14.57 -0.24 0.70
CA ASN A 188 14.68 -1.15 -0.44
C ASN A 188 13.92 -0.59 -1.65
N GLY A 189 14.48 -0.71 -2.84
CA GLY A 189 13.71 -0.47 -4.06
C GLY A 189 12.58 -1.49 -4.17
N VAL A 190 12.91 -2.77 -4.00
CA VAL A 190 11.96 -3.89 -4.00
C VAL A 190 12.34 -4.89 -2.90
N GLU A 191 11.38 -5.23 -2.05
CA GLU A 191 11.50 -6.34 -1.09
C GLU A 191 10.36 -7.33 -1.30
N VAL A 192 10.70 -8.62 -1.37
CA VAL A 192 9.72 -9.71 -1.55
C VAL A 192 10.02 -10.83 -0.57
N THR A 193 9.02 -11.26 0.17
CA THR A 193 9.13 -12.34 1.15
C THR A 193 8.20 -13.50 0.81
N PHE A 194 8.68 -14.74 0.94
CA PHE A 194 7.92 -16.00 0.88
C PHE A 194 6.87 -16.09 -0.25
N SER A 195 7.16 -15.55 -1.41
CA SER A 195 6.19 -15.41 -2.50
C SER A 195 6.85 -15.64 -3.87
N ARG A 196 6.04 -15.95 -4.86
CA ARG A 196 6.46 -16.09 -6.26
C ARG A 196 6.03 -14.87 -7.03
N VAL A 197 6.98 -14.10 -7.53
CA VAL A 197 6.72 -12.90 -8.32
C VAL A 197 7.52 -12.92 -9.62
N ARG A 198 7.06 -12.16 -10.60
CA ARG A 198 7.80 -11.85 -11.82
C ARG A 198 8.12 -10.35 -11.81
N ALA A 199 9.40 -10.02 -11.93
CA ALA A 199 9.84 -8.65 -12.11
C ALA A 199 10.56 -8.53 -13.47
N ALA A 200 10.27 -7.49 -14.20
CA ALA A 200 10.86 -7.18 -15.49
C ALA A 200 10.86 -5.68 -15.79
N ASN A 201 11.83 -5.24 -16.58
CA ASN A 201 11.89 -3.89 -17.17
C ASN A 201 11.24 -3.87 -18.54
#